data_d2e8a7160f5dd5e1bb7dfb126aded4ca
#
_entry.id   d2e8a7160f5dd5e1bb7dfb126aded4ca
#
_cell.length_a   1.000
_cell.length_b   1.000
_cell.length_c   1.000
_cell.angle_alpha   90.00
_cell.angle_beta   90.00
_cell.angle_gamma   90.00
#
_symmetry.space_group_name_H-M   'P 1'
#
loop_
_entity.id
_entity.type
_entity.pdbx_description
1 polymer ?
#
loop_
_entity_poly.entity_id
_entity_poly.type
_entity_poly.pdbx_seq_one_letter_code
_entity_poly.pdbx_strand_id
1 'polypeptide(L)'
;VTRKLDLDPVLVARARELAARAGAPVVELARSHTTVSVERAVLRLAGVQGADPDGIPWVNRLVDAVAADVGLGHGVAVPVFDALAREQLVDVTLLAQKAAAGSVRFEVPAGRAATAARRGARRAVAAGVRRVDRRRAERERLVRRFGDPPQRPWIYLIVATGDIYEDIPQAQAAARAGADAIAVIRSTGQSLLDYVPEGATREGFAGTYATQENFRLMRAALDESSRELGRYVRLTNYASGLCMPEMAALAGLERLDMMLNDSMYGILFRDINPIRTFVDQRFSRQVHARAGIIINTGEDNYLTTADAVDEAHTVTVSQLLNEYFAHEAGLADWQLGLGHAFEINPDVPESLRLELAHALLARELFPDAPLKWMPPTKHMTGDVFRGNLLDGFFNLVGALTGQGILLVGMMTEAVVTPWLSDRDIALQNVRYVLGAAGGLREDFVPASGGFIQQRAHQVLRSAVELLERVGEQSLLTAIGEGTFGIMKRPADRGRGLDGVARHEGDYYNPAVQILEGAGS
;
A
#
# COMPACT_ATOMS: atom_id res chain seq x y z
N VAL A 1 15.10 20.67 4.21
CA VAL A 1 15.37 20.36 2.78
C VAL A 1 15.76 21.64 2.07
N THR A 2 16.93 21.67 1.42
CA THR A 2 17.35 22.83 0.62
C THR A 2 16.44 22.92 -0.60
N ARG A 3 15.73 24.04 -0.78
CA ARG A 3 14.94 24.30 -1.99
C ARG A 3 15.90 24.48 -3.16
N LYS A 4 15.87 23.58 -4.12
CA LYS A 4 16.78 23.57 -5.28
C LYS A 4 16.10 24.00 -6.57
N LEU A 5 14.77 23.94 -6.62
CA LEU A 5 13.95 24.26 -7.79
C LEU A 5 13.30 25.64 -7.72
N ASP A 6 13.22 26.24 -6.52
CA ASP A 6 12.53 27.51 -6.30
C ASP A 6 11.07 27.49 -6.79
N LEU A 7 10.31 26.46 -6.34
CA LEU A 7 8.91 26.30 -6.71
C LEU A 7 8.08 27.48 -6.17
N ASP A 8 7.13 27.95 -6.99
CA ASP A 8 6.18 28.96 -6.55
C ASP A 8 5.28 28.42 -5.41
N PRO A 9 5.40 28.96 -4.19
CA PRO A 9 4.63 28.47 -3.04
C PRO A 9 3.11 28.65 -3.20
N VAL A 10 2.67 29.66 -3.98
CA VAL A 10 1.26 29.89 -4.26
C VAL A 10 0.72 28.77 -5.16
N LEU A 11 1.49 28.38 -6.16
CA LEU A 11 1.12 27.29 -7.07
C LEU A 11 1.10 25.95 -6.35
N VAL A 12 2.07 25.68 -5.45
CA VAL A 12 2.10 24.47 -4.61
C VAL A 12 0.87 24.40 -3.67
N ALA A 13 0.53 25.52 -3.02
CA ALA A 13 -0.66 25.59 -2.16
C ALA A 13 -1.93 25.37 -2.97
N ARG A 14 -2.02 25.97 -4.17
CA ARG A 14 -3.15 25.80 -5.10
C ARG A 14 -3.31 24.35 -5.53
N ALA A 15 -2.21 23.65 -5.86
CA ALA A 15 -2.25 22.23 -6.23
C ALA A 15 -2.86 21.36 -5.11
N ARG A 16 -2.48 21.58 -3.85
CA ARG A 16 -3.05 20.86 -2.70
C ARG A 16 -4.52 21.20 -2.46
N GLU A 17 -4.91 22.47 -2.57
CA GLU A 17 -6.30 22.87 -2.47
C GLU A 17 -7.18 22.16 -3.52
N LEU A 18 -6.71 22.11 -4.76
CA LEU A 18 -7.42 21.45 -5.85
C LEU A 18 -7.48 19.93 -5.68
N ALA A 19 -6.39 19.30 -5.20
CA ALA A 19 -6.40 17.88 -4.87
C ALA A 19 -7.40 17.55 -3.76
N ALA A 20 -7.47 18.39 -2.71
CA ALA A 20 -8.46 18.25 -1.65
C ALA A 20 -9.90 18.42 -2.18
N ARG A 21 -10.14 19.42 -3.03
CA ARG A 21 -11.44 19.65 -3.65
C ARG A 21 -11.87 18.46 -4.54
N ALA A 22 -10.95 17.87 -5.29
CA ALA A 22 -11.22 16.70 -6.13
C ALA A 22 -11.43 15.43 -5.31
N GLY A 23 -10.70 15.26 -4.21
CA GLY A 23 -10.74 14.08 -3.35
C GLY A 23 -11.90 14.06 -2.35
N ALA A 24 -12.37 15.22 -1.86
CA ALA A 24 -13.39 15.29 -0.81
C ALA A 24 -14.69 14.53 -1.14
N PRO A 25 -15.27 14.61 -2.35
CA PRO A 25 -16.46 13.83 -2.69
C PRO A 25 -16.22 12.32 -2.63
N VAL A 26 -15.01 11.86 -2.94
CA VAL A 26 -14.62 10.44 -2.88
C VAL A 26 -14.49 9.98 -1.43
N VAL A 27 -13.98 10.81 -0.54
CA VAL A 27 -13.94 10.53 0.90
C VAL A 27 -15.35 10.38 1.46
N GLU A 28 -16.28 11.26 1.11
CA GLU A 28 -17.68 11.18 1.55
C GLU A 28 -18.37 9.93 0.99
N LEU A 29 -18.11 9.58 -0.26
CA LEU A 29 -18.59 8.33 -0.83
C LEU A 29 -18.05 7.14 -0.05
N ALA A 30 -16.74 7.10 0.25
CA ALA A 30 -16.13 6.02 1.01
C ALA A 30 -16.67 5.94 2.45
N ARG A 31 -17.04 7.06 3.06
CA ARG A 31 -17.69 7.11 4.39
C ARG A 31 -19.11 6.55 4.40
N SER A 32 -19.78 6.55 3.27
CA SER A 32 -21.18 6.11 3.13
C SER A 32 -21.33 4.67 2.61
N HIS A 33 -20.21 3.94 2.39
CA HIS A 33 -20.19 2.59 1.85
C HIS A 33 -19.30 1.67 2.66
N THR A 34 -19.58 0.38 2.57
CA THR A 34 -18.72 -0.72 3.02
C THR A 34 -18.46 -1.72 1.91
N THR A 35 -17.57 -2.66 2.16
CA THR A 35 -17.27 -3.75 1.22
C THR A 35 -17.12 -5.07 1.93
N VAL A 36 -17.24 -6.16 1.18
CA VAL A 36 -16.97 -7.51 1.72
C VAL A 36 -15.59 -7.59 2.40
N SER A 37 -14.57 -6.92 1.87
CA SER A 37 -13.22 -6.96 2.43
C SER A 37 -13.09 -6.11 3.71
N VAL A 38 -13.77 -4.97 3.80
CA VAL A 38 -13.87 -4.19 5.06
C VAL A 38 -14.51 -5.04 6.14
N GLU A 39 -15.63 -5.68 5.84
CA GLU A 39 -16.36 -6.49 6.81
C GLU A 39 -15.56 -7.74 7.24
N ARG A 40 -14.83 -8.38 6.32
CA ARG A 40 -13.88 -9.47 6.66
C ARG A 40 -12.75 -8.97 7.56
N ALA A 41 -12.20 -7.78 7.29
CA ALA A 41 -11.16 -7.18 8.13
C ALA A 41 -11.64 -6.92 9.57
N VAL A 42 -12.89 -6.48 9.74
CA VAL A 42 -13.52 -6.34 11.06
C VAL A 42 -13.54 -7.67 11.82
N LEU A 43 -13.90 -8.77 11.14
CA LEU A 43 -13.93 -10.09 11.76
C LEU A 43 -12.52 -10.64 12.04
N ARG A 44 -11.52 -10.36 11.18
CA ARG A 44 -10.11 -10.70 11.49
C ARG A 44 -9.62 -9.96 12.72
N LEU A 45 -9.95 -8.69 12.89
CA LEU A 45 -9.66 -7.94 14.12
C LEU A 45 -10.44 -8.49 15.33
N ALA A 46 -11.64 -9.04 15.13
CA ALA A 46 -12.39 -9.72 16.18
C ALA A 46 -11.84 -11.11 16.54
N GLY A 47 -10.88 -11.64 15.76
CA GLY A 47 -10.16 -12.88 16.08
C GLY A 47 -10.53 -14.10 15.21
N VAL A 48 -11.35 -13.94 14.17
CA VAL A 48 -11.65 -15.04 13.23
C VAL A 48 -10.41 -15.41 12.42
N GLN A 49 -10.03 -16.68 12.44
CA GLN A 49 -8.85 -17.22 11.77
C GLN A 49 -9.14 -18.60 11.19
N GLY A 50 -8.28 -19.04 10.26
CA GLY A 50 -8.34 -20.36 9.64
C GLY A 50 -9.29 -20.43 8.46
N ALA A 51 -9.34 -21.61 7.87
CA ALA A 51 -10.14 -21.92 6.68
C ALA A 51 -10.91 -23.22 6.87
N ASP A 52 -11.87 -23.45 6.00
CA ASP A 52 -12.58 -24.72 5.90
C ASP A 52 -11.71 -25.79 5.19
N PRO A 53 -12.17 -27.04 5.11
CA PRO A 53 -11.45 -28.12 4.42
C PRO A 53 -11.17 -27.84 2.93
N ASP A 54 -11.93 -26.96 2.29
CA ASP A 54 -11.75 -26.54 0.90
C ASP A 54 -10.75 -25.38 0.76
N GLY A 55 -10.18 -24.90 1.87
CA GLY A 55 -9.25 -23.79 1.91
C GLY A 55 -9.90 -22.39 1.88
N ILE A 56 -11.23 -22.30 2.00
CA ILE A 56 -11.93 -21.01 2.03
C ILE A 56 -11.86 -20.44 3.45
N PRO A 57 -11.34 -19.20 3.64
CA PRO A 57 -11.22 -18.61 4.94
C PRO A 57 -12.57 -18.47 5.67
N TRP A 58 -12.58 -18.75 6.97
CA TRP A 58 -13.81 -18.66 7.78
C TRP A 58 -14.43 -17.26 7.76
N VAL A 59 -13.62 -16.20 7.63
CA VAL A 59 -14.12 -14.83 7.47
C VAL A 59 -14.97 -14.65 6.21
N ASN A 60 -14.59 -15.32 5.09
CA ASN A 60 -15.37 -15.31 3.86
C ASN A 60 -16.71 -16.00 4.08
N ARG A 61 -16.69 -17.26 4.59
CA ARG A 61 -17.90 -18.01 4.87
C ARG A 61 -18.89 -17.25 5.74
N LEU A 62 -18.38 -16.55 6.75
CA LEU A 62 -19.21 -15.81 7.69
C LEU A 62 -19.80 -14.53 7.08
N VAL A 63 -18.97 -13.76 6.36
CA VAL A 63 -19.44 -12.53 5.68
C VAL A 63 -20.43 -12.86 4.57
N ASP A 64 -20.17 -13.92 3.78
CA ASP A 64 -21.05 -14.37 2.70
C ASP A 64 -22.42 -14.83 3.25
N ALA A 65 -22.44 -15.54 4.37
CA ALA A 65 -23.69 -15.97 5.02
C ALA A 65 -24.48 -14.78 5.58
N VAL A 66 -23.82 -13.79 6.22
CA VAL A 66 -24.49 -12.56 6.67
C VAL A 66 -25.02 -11.75 5.48
N ALA A 67 -24.22 -11.63 4.40
CA ALA A 67 -24.63 -10.90 3.20
C ALA A 67 -25.86 -11.55 2.53
N ALA A 68 -25.92 -12.88 2.51
CA ALA A 68 -27.06 -13.62 1.95
C ALA A 68 -28.35 -13.46 2.78
N ASP A 69 -28.24 -13.39 4.10
CA ASP A 69 -29.41 -13.30 4.98
C ASP A 69 -29.93 -11.86 5.16
N VAL A 70 -29.03 -10.86 5.33
CA VAL A 70 -29.43 -9.49 5.71
C VAL A 70 -28.74 -8.38 4.90
N GLY A 71 -27.85 -8.74 3.96
CA GLY A 71 -27.05 -7.75 3.23
C GLY A 71 -25.90 -7.18 4.08
N LEU A 72 -25.02 -6.40 3.43
CA LEU A 72 -23.87 -5.76 4.08
C LEU A 72 -24.16 -4.33 4.58
N GLY A 73 -25.29 -3.74 4.18
CA GLY A 73 -25.62 -2.36 4.50
C GLY A 73 -25.70 -2.05 5.99
N HIS A 74 -25.97 -3.06 6.83
CA HIS A 74 -25.98 -2.96 8.30
C HIS A 74 -24.61 -3.19 8.94
N GLY A 75 -23.62 -3.69 8.18
CA GLY A 75 -22.36 -4.23 8.68
C GLY A 75 -22.52 -5.62 9.29
N VAL A 76 -21.45 -6.42 9.28
CA VAL A 76 -21.51 -7.81 9.78
C VAL A 76 -21.38 -7.91 11.30
N ALA A 77 -20.83 -6.90 11.96
CA ALA A 77 -20.49 -6.99 13.37
C ALA A 77 -21.70 -7.25 14.27
N VAL A 78 -22.82 -6.55 14.04
CA VAL A 78 -24.02 -6.67 14.88
C VAL A 78 -24.73 -8.01 14.65
N PRO A 79 -25.04 -8.43 13.41
CA PRO A 79 -25.62 -9.76 13.15
C PRO A 79 -24.79 -10.92 13.70
N VAL A 80 -23.45 -10.86 13.53
CA VAL A 80 -22.54 -11.92 14.01
C VAL A 80 -22.54 -12.02 15.53
N PHE A 81 -22.44 -10.90 16.25
CA PHE A 81 -22.41 -10.93 17.72
C PHE A 81 -23.77 -11.17 18.37
N ASP A 82 -24.87 -10.91 17.66
CA ASP A 82 -26.19 -11.36 18.05
C ASP A 82 -26.34 -12.88 17.91
N ALA A 83 -25.94 -13.42 16.75
CA ALA A 83 -25.95 -14.86 16.51
C ALA A 83 -25.09 -15.62 17.52
N LEU A 84 -23.89 -15.11 17.87
CA LEU A 84 -23.06 -15.67 18.94
C LEU A 84 -23.83 -15.80 20.28
N ALA A 85 -24.57 -14.75 20.63
CA ALA A 85 -25.35 -14.74 21.89
C ALA A 85 -26.52 -15.73 21.81
N ARG A 86 -27.24 -15.77 20.69
CA ARG A 86 -28.36 -16.73 20.46
C ARG A 86 -27.89 -18.18 20.48
N GLU A 87 -26.76 -18.47 19.86
CA GLU A 87 -26.14 -19.79 19.80
C GLU A 87 -25.35 -20.16 21.08
N GLN A 88 -25.27 -19.26 22.06
CA GLN A 88 -24.47 -19.42 23.28
C GLN A 88 -22.99 -19.75 23.03
N LEU A 89 -22.43 -19.19 21.95
CA LEU A 89 -21.03 -19.36 21.57
C LEU A 89 -20.18 -18.17 22.09
N VAL A 90 -18.91 -18.44 22.34
CA VAL A 90 -17.91 -17.43 22.70
C VAL A 90 -16.85 -17.26 21.59
N ASP A 91 -16.73 -18.24 20.72
CA ASP A 91 -15.76 -18.27 19.62
C ASP A 91 -16.45 -17.96 18.28
N VAL A 92 -16.04 -16.88 17.64
CA VAL A 92 -16.57 -16.44 16.35
C VAL A 92 -16.22 -17.44 15.24
N THR A 93 -15.12 -18.17 15.36
CA THR A 93 -14.72 -19.20 14.39
C THR A 93 -15.69 -20.40 14.40
N LEU A 94 -16.14 -20.81 15.60
CA LEU A 94 -17.18 -21.85 15.70
C LEU A 94 -18.51 -21.41 15.08
N LEU A 95 -18.86 -20.13 15.22
CA LEU A 95 -20.04 -19.58 14.54
C LEU A 95 -19.87 -19.63 13.02
N ALA A 96 -18.67 -19.31 12.51
CA ALA A 96 -18.37 -19.39 11.07
C ALA A 96 -18.53 -20.81 10.51
N GLN A 97 -18.09 -21.82 11.28
CA GLN A 97 -18.30 -23.24 10.90
C GLN A 97 -19.78 -23.61 10.85
N LYS A 98 -20.58 -23.20 11.83
CA LYS A 98 -22.02 -23.40 11.84
C LYS A 98 -22.72 -22.68 10.70
N ALA A 99 -22.29 -21.43 10.38
CA ALA A 99 -22.81 -20.67 9.26
C ALA A 99 -22.52 -21.35 7.92
N ALA A 100 -21.30 -21.84 7.72
CA ALA A 100 -20.92 -22.60 6.53
C ALA A 100 -21.73 -23.91 6.37
N ALA A 101 -22.11 -24.54 7.48
CA ALA A 101 -23.00 -25.71 7.49
C ALA A 101 -24.50 -25.37 7.30
N GLY A 102 -24.84 -24.08 7.14
CA GLY A 102 -26.23 -23.62 6.99
C GLY A 102 -27.10 -23.79 8.24
N SER A 103 -26.49 -24.00 9.41
CA SER A 103 -27.21 -24.27 10.66
C SER A 103 -27.48 -23.02 11.48
N VAL A 104 -27.06 -21.84 11.02
CA VAL A 104 -27.29 -20.54 11.66
C VAL A 104 -27.89 -19.58 10.64
N ARG A 105 -28.83 -18.75 11.08
CA ARG A 105 -29.39 -17.62 10.33
C ARG A 105 -29.03 -16.32 11.00
N PHE A 106 -28.69 -15.34 10.18
CA PHE A 106 -28.35 -14.00 10.64
C PHE A 106 -29.57 -13.07 10.53
N GLU A 107 -29.69 -12.19 11.51
CA GLU A 107 -30.76 -11.20 11.59
C GLU A 107 -30.19 -9.86 12.05
N VAL A 108 -30.85 -8.77 11.70
CA VAL A 108 -30.51 -7.46 12.26
C VAL A 108 -31.29 -7.28 13.56
N PRO A 109 -30.64 -7.42 14.74
CA PRO A 109 -31.35 -7.34 16.00
C PRO A 109 -31.79 -5.91 16.32
N ALA A 110 -32.83 -5.75 17.15
CA ALA A 110 -33.32 -4.47 17.60
C ALA A 110 -33.20 -4.29 19.13
N GLY A 111 -33.32 -3.07 19.60
CA GLY A 111 -33.44 -2.74 21.01
C GLY A 111 -32.25 -3.24 21.87
N ARG A 112 -32.57 -4.02 22.92
CA ARG A 112 -31.57 -4.52 23.90
C ARG A 112 -30.60 -5.52 23.26
N ALA A 113 -31.06 -6.36 22.32
CA ALA A 113 -30.21 -7.32 21.61
C ALA A 113 -29.18 -6.60 20.77
N ALA A 114 -29.57 -5.60 19.96
CA ALA A 114 -28.65 -4.78 19.19
C ALA A 114 -27.59 -4.09 20.09
N THR A 115 -28.01 -3.53 21.23
CA THR A 115 -27.09 -2.89 22.18
C THR A 115 -26.08 -3.89 22.76
N ALA A 116 -26.51 -5.11 23.07
CA ALA A 116 -25.64 -6.16 23.61
C ALA A 116 -24.66 -6.65 22.52
N ALA A 117 -25.14 -6.87 21.29
CA ALA A 117 -24.33 -7.26 20.14
C ALA A 117 -23.25 -6.21 19.80
N ARG A 118 -23.62 -4.93 19.72
CA ARG A 118 -22.66 -3.83 19.52
C ARG A 118 -21.57 -3.79 20.60
N ARG A 119 -21.94 -4.00 21.87
CA ARG A 119 -20.99 -4.06 22.98
C ARG A 119 -20.04 -5.25 22.86
N GLY A 120 -20.56 -6.42 22.49
CA GLY A 120 -19.77 -7.63 22.23
C GLY A 120 -18.76 -7.43 21.10
N ALA A 121 -19.24 -6.97 19.95
CA ALA A 121 -18.43 -6.66 18.77
C ALA A 121 -17.32 -5.64 19.08
N ARG A 122 -17.67 -4.52 19.74
CA ARG A 122 -16.69 -3.49 20.12
C ARG A 122 -15.60 -4.07 21.03
N ARG A 123 -15.95 -4.91 22.00
CA ARG A 123 -14.99 -5.53 22.92
C ARG A 123 -14.02 -6.45 22.17
N ALA A 124 -14.50 -7.30 21.25
CA ALA A 124 -13.69 -8.22 20.48
C ALA A 124 -12.74 -7.46 19.52
N VAL A 125 -13.27 -6.54 18.73
CA VAL A 125 -12.46 -5.73 17.79
C VAL A 125 -11.45 -4.86 18.54
N ALA A 126 -11.83 -4.25 19.68
CA ALA A 126 -10.89 -3.49 20.51
C ALA A 126 -9.74 -4.37 21.03
N ALA A 127 -9.97 -5.66 21.28
CA ALA A 127 -8.89 -6.58 21.64
C ALA A 127 -7.89 -6.78 20.48
N GLY A 128 -8.39 -6.89 19.24
CA GLY A 128 -7.56 -6.92 18.03
C GLY A 128 -6.77 -5.62 17.83
N VAL A 129 -7.43 -4.46 17.93
CA VAL A 129 -6.74 -3.16 17.80
C VAL A 129 -5.66 -2.99 18.88
N ARG A 130 -5.91 -3.41 20.13
CA ARG A 130 -4.86 -3.42 21.17
C ARG A 130 -3.69 -4.36 20.82
N ARG A 131 -3.90 -5.43 20.05
CA ARG A 131 -2.79 -6.25 19.52
C ARG A 131 -1.98 -5.45 18.51
N VAL A 132 -2.63 -4.73 17.61
CA VAL A 132 -1.95 -3.81 16.67
C VAL A 132 -1.12 -2.77 17.42
N ASP A 133 -1.68 -2.14 18.47
CA ASP A 133 -0.96 -1.17 19.30
C ASP A 133 0.28 -1.78 19.97
N ARG A 134 0.16 -2.99 20.51
CA ARG A 134 1.31 -3.70 21.10
C ARG A 134 2.40 -4.01 20.07
N ARG A 135 2.00 -4.39 18.84
CA ARG A 135 2.93 -4.65 17.73
C ARG A 135 3.65 -3.38 17.29
N ARG A 136 2.94 -2.26 17.23
CA ARG A 136 3.56 -0.95 17.00
C ARG A 136 4.58 -0.60 18.08
N ALA A 137 4.21 -0.69 19.34
CA ALA A 137 5.10 -0.42 20.47
C ALA A 137 6.33 -1.37 20.48
N GLU A 138 6.14 -2.63 20.10
CA GLU A 138 7.23 -3.59 19.94
C GLU A 138 8.21 -3.15 18.85
N ARG A 139 7.72 -2.75 17.65
CA ARG A 139 8.56 -2.19 16.58
C ARG A 139 9.35 -0.99 17.06
N GLU A 140 8.71 -0.01 17.67
CA GLU A 140 9.36 1.20 18.17
C GLU A 140 10.46 0.88 19.20
N ARG A 141 10.23 -0.11 20.07
CA ARG A 141 11.23 -0.60 21.02
C ARG A 141 12.40 -1.25 20.31
N LEU A 142 12.16 -2.08 19.28
CA LEU A 142 13.23 -2.76 18.52
C LEU A 142 14.05 -1.76 17.69
N VAL A 143 13.39 -0.78 17.06
CA VAL A 143 14.07 0.31 16.36
C VAL A 143 14.95 1.10 17.32
N ARG A 144 14.46 1.46 18.51
CA ARG A 144 15.31 2.13 19.52
C ARG A 144 16.46 1.25 20.00
N ARG A 145 16.27 -0.07 20.09
CA ARG A 145 17.30 -1.01 20.57
C ARG A 145 18.39 -1.25 19.53
N PHE A 146 18.04 -1.46 18.30
CA PHE A 146 18.99 -1.84 17.23
C PHE A 146 19.43 -0.63 16.41
N GLY A 147 18.72 0.49 16.46
CA GLY A 147 18.92 1.65 15.60
C GLY A 147 18.28 1.50 14.24
N ASP A 148 17.95 2.63 13.67
CA ASP A 148 17.61 2.73 12.25
C ASP A 148 18.88 2.63 11.40
N PRO A 149 18.78 2.16 10.14
CA PRO A 149 19.87 2.30 9.19
C PRO A 149 20.34 3.75 9.10
N PRO A 150 21.62 4.00 8.84
CA PRO A 150 22.17 5.34 8.75
C PRO A 150 21.39 6.18 7.73
N GLN A 151 21.45 7.50 7.89
CA GLN A 151 20.69 8.47 7.06
C GLN A 151 21.11 8.39 5.59
N ARG A 152 20.37 7.63 4.80
CA ARG A 152 20.52 7.39 3.37
C ARG A 152 19.19 6.84 2.85
N PRO A 153 18.94 6.71 1.55
CA PRO A 153 17.79 5.92 1.11
C PRO A 153 17.83 4.52 1.74
N TRP A 154 16.74 4.06 2.33
CA TRP A 154 16.64 2.66 2.73
C TRP A 154 16.69 1.77 1.49
N ILE A 155 17.59 0.83 1.49
CA ILE A 155 17.72 -0.17 0.44
C ILE A 155 16.61 -1.18 0.61
N TYR A 156 15.63 -1.14 -0.30
CA TYR A 156 14.45 -1.98 -0.29
C TYR A 156 14.59 -3.03 -1.40
N LEU A 157 14.62 -4.31 -1.05
CA LEU A 157 14.76 -5.42 -1.97
C LEU A 157 13.57 -6.36 -1.92
N ILE A 158 13.17 -6.89 -3.09
CA ILE A 158 12.11 -7.88 -3.23
C ILE A 158 12.71 -9.29 -3.12
N VAL A 159 12.12 -10.12 -2.24
CA VAL A 159 12.39 -11.55 -2.13
C VAL A 159 11.06 -12.29 -2.17
N ALA A 160 10.75 -12.90 -3.30
CA ALA A 160 9.45 -13.53 -3.54
C ALA A 160 9.60 -14.68 -4.56
N THR A 161 10.04 -15.84 -4.09
CA THR A 161 10.25 -17.03 -4.95
C THR A 161 8.96 -17.79 -5.24
N GLY A 162 7.94 -17.62 -4.39
CA GLY A 162 6.71 -18.42 -4.37
C GLY A 162 6.62 -19.33 -3.14
N ASP A 163 7.74 -19.68 -2.54
CA ASP A 163 7.83 -20.51 -1.32
C ASP A 163 8.38 -19.68 -0.16
N ILE A 164 7.60 -19.53 0.91
CA ILE A 164 8.03 -18.74 2.08
C ILE A 164 9.26 -19.33 2.76
N TYR A 165 9.46 -20.64 2.71
CA TYR A 165 10.61 -21.30 3.32
C TYR A 165 11.90 -21.11 2.53
N GLU A 166 11.79 -20.88 1.21
CA GLU A 166 12.90 -20.44 0.36
C GLU A 166 13.14 -18.93 0.48
N ASP A 167 12.10 -18.14 0.66
CA ASP A 167 12.22 -16.69 0.83
C ASP A 167 12.98 -16.31 2.11
N ILE A 168 12.78 -17.05 3.20
CA ILE A 168 13.42 -16.75 4.49
C ILE A 168 14.96 -16.72 4.39
N PRO A 169 15.66 -17.76 3.96
CA PRO A 169 17.11 -17.73 3.85
C PRO A 169 17.61 -16.69 2.85
N GLN A 170 16.88 -16.46 1.75
CA GLN A 170 17.22 -15.42 0.77
C GLN A 170 17.04 -14.02 1.34
N ALA A 171 15.99 -13.77 2.12
CA ALA A 171 15.77 -12.51 2.82
C ALA A 171 16.86 -12.22 3.87
N GLN A 172 17.25 -13.23 4.63
CA GLN A 172 18.36 -13.12 5.60
C GLN A 172 19.69 -12.85 4.89
N ALA A 173 19.97 -13.52 3.77
CA ALA A 173 21.14 -13.25 2.94
C ALA A 173 21.14 -11.81 2.40
N ALA A 174 20.02 -11.33 1.89
CA ALA A 174 19.87 -9.95 1.41
C ALA A 174 20.08 -8.93 2.54
N ALA A 175 19.56 -9.19 3.74
CA ALA A 175 19.78 -8.33 4.90
C ALA A 175 21.28 -8.26 5.26
N ARG A 176 22.00 -9.39 5.27
CA ARG A 176 23.47 -9.42 5.46
C ARG A 176 24.21 -8.66 4.37
N ALA A 177 23.74 -8.74 3.13
CA ALA A 177 24.31 -8.01 1.99
C ALA A 177 24.00 -6.51 2.01
N GLY A 178 23.13 -6.03 2.92
CA GLY A 178 22.89 -4.60 3.16
C GLY A 178 21.50 -4.10 2.84
N ALA A 179 20.54 -4.96 2.54
CA ALA A 179 19.14 -4.55 2.41
C ALA A 179 18.57 -4.08 3.76
N ASP A 180 17.89 -2.95 3.78
CA ASP A 180 17.27 -2.33 4.97
C ASP A 180 15.80 -2.72 5.12
N ALA A 181 15.15 -3.01 4.00
CA ALA A 181 13.77 -3.47 3.93
C ALA A 181 13.63 -4.63 2.95
N ILE A 182 12.91 -5.66 3.36
CA ILE A 182 12.62 -6.83 2.54
C ILE A 182 11.13 -6.85 2.21
N ALA A 183 10.80 -6.99 0.94
CA ALA A 183 9.44 -7.23 0.50
C ALA A 183 9.22 -8.70 0.20
N VAL A 184 8.25 -9.27 0.87
CA VAL A 184 7.60 -10.51 0.43
C VAL A 184 6.38 -10.08 -0.39
N ILE A 185 6.54 -10.03 -1.70
CA ILE A 185 5.47 -9.60 -2.59
C ILE A 185 4.46 -10.73 -2.72
N ARG A 186 3.18 -10.40 -2.56
CA ARG A 186 2.10 -11.28 -2.97
C ARG A 186 2.23 -11.66 -4.46
N SER A 187 1.75 -12.82 -4.82
CA SER A 187 1.72 -13.20 -6.23
C SER A 187 0.90 -12.18 -7.05
N THR A 188 1.28 -11.98 -8.29
CA THR A 188 0.59 -11.03 -9.20
C THR A 188 -0.91 -11.34 -9.28
N GLY A 189 -1.31 -12.61 -9.27
CA GLY A 189 -2.70 -13.05 -9.30
C GLY A 189 -3.47 -12.73 -8.01
N GLN A 190 -2.82 -12.70 -6.86
CA GLN A 190 -3.49 -12.51 -5.56
C GLN A 190 -4.24 -11.17 -5.46
N SER A 191 -3.83 -10.14 -6.22
CA SER A 191 -4.55 -8.86 -6.24
C SER A 191 -5.98 -8.97 -6.76
N LEU A 192 -6.28 -10.03 -7.51
CA LEU A 192 -7.59 -10.32 -8.08
C LEU A 192 -8.36 -11.40 -7.30
N LEU A 193 -7.77 -11.98 -6.27
CA LEU A 193 -8.47 -12.90 -5.36
C LEU A 193 -9.27 -12.09 -4.34
N ASP A 194 -10.55 -12.42 -4.20
CA ASP A 194 -11.39 -11.83 -3.15
C ASP A 194 -11.39 -12.69 -1.88
N TYR A 195 -10.21 -13.17 -1.52
CA TYR A 195 -9.91 -13.86 -0.26
C TYR A 195 -8.40 -13.81 0.01
N VAL A 196 -8.02 -13.91 1.28
CA VAL A 196 -6.62 -14.04 1.69
C VAL A 196 -6.37 -15.51 2.06
N PRO A 197 -5.48 -16.23 1.36
CA PRO A 197 -5.16 -17.62 1.68
C PRO A 197 -4.67 -17.76 3.14
N GLU A 198 -4.92 -18.92 3.74
CA GLU A 198 -4.51 -19.23 5.11
C GLU A 198 -3.27 -20.14 5.11
N GLY A 199 -2.45 -20.00 6.17
CA GLY A 199 -1.27 -20.83 6.40
C GLY A 199 -0.02 -20.39 5.64
N ALA A 200 1.05 -21.18 5.83
CA ALA A 200 2.30 -21.01 5.11
C ALA A 200 2.16 -21.59 3.69
N THR A 201 2.68 -20.88 2.69
CA THR A 201 2.56 -21.27 1.30
C THR A 201 3.91 -21.67 0.70
N ARG A 202 3.92 -22.75 -0.08
CA ARG A 202 5.07 -23.26 -0.84
C ARG A 202 4.93 -23.06 -2.35
N GLU A 203 3.83 -22.47 -2.77
CA GLU A 203 3.53 -22.18 -4.16
C GLU A 203 3.02 -20.76 -4.27
N GLY A 204 3.43 -20.06 -5.32
CA GLY A 204 2.96 -18.74 -5.64
C GLY A 204 3.14 -18.47 -7.12
N PHE A 205 2.15 -17.81 -7.73
CA PHE A 205 2.23 -17.40 -9.13
C PHE A 205 2.78 -15.98 -9.23
N ALA A 206 3.96 -15.86 -9.81
CA ALA A 206 4.69 -14.59 -9.93
C ALA A 206 4.89 -13.87 -8.57
N GLY A 207 5.35 -14.64 -7.59
CA GLY A 207 5.65 -14.16 -6.23
C GLY A 207 5.00 -15.01 -5.13
N THR A 208 5.38 -14.74 -3.89
CA THR A 208 4.90 -15.47 -2.72
C THR A 208 3.56 -14.91 -2.26
N TYR A 209 2.63 -15.76 -1.85
CA TYR A 209 1.36 -15.32 -1.31
C TYR A 209 1.52 -14.52 -0.03
N ALA A 210 0.79 -13.44 0.09
CA ALA A 210 0.61 -12.71 1.33
C ALA A 210 -0.45 -13.42 2.17
N THR A 211 -0.01 -14.08 3.23
CA THR A 211 -0.86 -14.69 4.25
C THR A 211 -0.43 -14.22 5.62
N GLN A 212 -1.30 -14.35 6.63
CA GLN A 212 -0.91 -13.98 7.99
C GLN A 212 0.28 -14.81 8.48
N GLU A 213 0.31 -16.10 8.15
CA GLU A 213 1.40 -17.00 8.54
C GLU A 213 2.73 -16.65 7.85
N ASN A 214 2.69 -16.34 6.54
CA ASN A 214 3.90 -15.91 5.81
C ASN A 214 4.46 -14.61 6.40
N PHE A 215 3.59 -13.66 6.79
CA PHE A 215 4.02 -12.45 7.49
C PHE A 215 4.70 -12.77 8.81
N ARG A 216 4.10 -13.65 9.60
CA ARG A 216 4.64 -14.05 10.91
C ARG A 216 6.00 -14.74 10.80
N LEU A 217 6.14 -15.67 9.86
CA LEU A 217 7.38 -16.41 9.61
C LEU A 217 8.50 -15.46 9.16
N MET A 218 8.23 -14.64 8.15
CA MET A 218 9.23 -13.69 7.65
C MET A 218 9.59 -12.63 8.71
N ARG A 219 8.61 -12.11 9.46
CA ARG A 219 8.90 -11.16 10.54
C ARG A 219 9.82 -11.74 11.60
N ALA A 220 9.60 -13.00 11.99
CA ALA A 220 10.45 -13.70 12.95
C ALA A 220 11.90 -13.85 12.41
N ALA A 221 12.05 -14.22 11.14
CA ALA A 221 13.36 -14.35 10.49
C ALA A 221 14.11 -13.01 10.40
N LEU A 222 13.41 -11.92 10.06
CA LEU A 222 14.02 -10.58 10.00
C LEU A 222 14.30 -9.98 11.39
N ASP A 223 13.60 -10.41 12.43
CA ASP A 223 13.96 -10.07 13.81
C ASP A 223 15.26 -10.76 14.25
N GLU A 224 15.49 -11.98 13.78
CA GLU A 224 16.76 -12.68 13.98
C GLU A 224 17.90 -11.96 13.25
N SER A 225 17.70 -11.61 11.96
CA SER A 225 18.65 -10.80 11.20
C SER A 225 18.92 -9.44 11.87
N SER A 226 17.91 -8.80 12.44
CA SER A 226 18.07 -7.51 13.14
C SER A 226 18.96 -7.66 14.38
N ARG A 227 18.83 -8.77 15.11
CA ARG A 227 19.70 -9.09 16.27
C ARG A 227 21.13 -9.40 15.85
N GLU A 228 21.31 -10.18 14.78
CA GLU A 228 22.61 -10.54 14.23
C GLU A 228 23.38 -9.31 13.73
N LEU A 229 22.69 -8.44 12.99
CA LEU A 229 23.28 -7.28 12.32
C LEU A 229 23.38 -6.02 13.19
N GLY A 230 22.73 -5.99 14.35
CA GLY A 230 22.68 -4.81 15.20
C GLY A 230 21.97 -3.61 14.58
N ARG A 231 21.05 -3.84 13.61
CA ARG A 231 20.20 -2.83 12.99
C ARG A 231 18.83 -3.40 12.68
N TYR A 232 17.79 -2.57 12.72
CA TYR A 232 16.42 -3.03 12.44
C TYR A 232 16.21 -3.25 10.94
N VAL A 233 15.79 -4.46 10.57
CA VAL A 233 15.44 -4.82 9.18
C VAL A 233 13.91 -4.80 9.03
N ARG A 234 13.41 -4.04 8.06
CA ARG A 234 12.00 -3.81 7.83
C ARG A 234 11.37 -4.90 6.97
N LEU A 235 10.09 -5.13 7.20
CA LEU A 235 9.26 -6.04 6.40
C LEU A 235 8.20 -5.25 5.65
N THR A 236 8.10 -5.50 4.36
CA THR A 236 7.15 -4.86 3.46
C THR A 236 6.33 -5.91 2.72
N ASN A 237 5.09 -5.55 2.36
CA ASN A 237 4.24 -6.33 1.49
C ASN A 237 3.29 -5.43 0.69
N TYR A 238 2.42 -6.04 -0.11
CA TYR A 238 1.45 -5.35 -0.95
C TYR A 238 0.03 -5.49 -0.36
N ALA A 239 -0.68 -4.36 -0.24
CA ALA A 239 -2.07 -4.29 0.20
C ALA A 239 -2.99 -3.65 -0.86
N SER A 240 -2.58 -3.62 -2.12
CA SER A 240 -3.43 -3.17 -3.23
C SER A 240 -4.13 -4.36 -3.88
N GLY A 241 -5.44 -4.28 -4.06
CA GLY A 241 -6.24 -5.37 -4.63
C GLY A 241 -7.55 -5.56 -3.88
N LEU A 242 -8.29 -6.63 -4.19
CA LEU A 242 -9.62 -6.88 -3.63
C LEU A 242 -9.64 -7.15 -2.11
N CYS A 243 -8.50 -7.56 -1.51
CA CYS A 243 -8.38 -7.83 -0.08
C CYS A 243 -7.59 -6.76 0.70
N MET A 244 -7.53 -5.54 0.20
CA MET A 244 -6.74 -4.46 0.79
C MET A 244 -7.02 -4.24 2.30
N PRO A 245 -8.26 -4.16 2.80
CA PRO A 245 -8.58 -4.04 4.21
C PRO A 245 -8.09 -5.21 5.07
N GLU A 246 -8.29 -6.44 4.59
CA GLU A 246 -7.84 -7.64 5.30
C GLU A 246 -6.31 -7.66 5.41
N MET A 247 -5.61 -7.36 4.32
CA MET A 247 -4.16 -7.28 4.29
C MET A 247 -3.62 -6.23 5.26
N ALA A 248 -4.27 -5.07 5.37
CA ALA A 248 -3.90 -4.03 6.32
C ALA A 248 -4.09 -4.49 7.77
N ALA A 249 -5.20 -5.18 8.08
CA ALA A 249 -5.44 -5.74 9.40
C ALA A 249 -4.36 -6.78 9.78
N LEU A 250 -4.05 -7.70 8.87
CA LEU A 250 -3.02 -8.73 9.07
C LEU A 250 -1.63 -8.11 9.22
N ALA A 251 -1.29 -7.10 8.41
CA ALA A 251 -0.02 -6.37 8.51
C ALA A 251 0.15 -5.70 9.90
N GLY A 252 -0.90 -5.08 10.41
CA GLY A 252 -0.90 -4.51 11.76
C GLY A 252 -0.74 -5.56 12.85
N LEU A 253 -1.40 -6.72 12.72
CA LEU A 253 -1.33 -7.82 13.67
C LEU A 253 0.06 -8.51 13.68
N GLU A 254 0.74 -8.57 12.54
CA GLU A 254 2.03 -9.25 12.37
C GLU A 254 3.23 -8.28 12.28
N ARG A 255 3.02 -6.99 12.59
CA ARG A 255 4.08 -5.98 12.71
C ARG A 255 4.86 -5.75 11.42
N LEU A 256 4.16 -5.60 10.30
CA LEU A 256 4.79 -5.10 9.08
C LEU A 256 5.13 -3.61 9.23
N ASP A 257 6.13 -3.17 8.49
CA ASP A 257 6.67 -1.81 8.56
C ASP A 257 6.17 -0.92 7.43
N MET A 258 5.96 -1.52 6.25
CA MET A 258 5.49 -0.82 5.06
C MET A 258 4.49 -1.68 4.29
N MET A 259 3.57 -1.04 3.58
CA MET A 259 2.59 -1.72 2.73
C MET A 259 2.33 -0.92 1.46
N LEU A 260 2.33 -1.57 0.29
CA LEU A 260 1.81 -0.93 -0.92
C LEU A 260 0.31 -0.66 -0.74
N ASN A 261 -0.08 0.59 -0.83
CA ASN A 261 -1.46 1.04 -0.70
C ASN A 261 -1.67 2.31 -1.53
N ASP A 262 -1.85 2.11 -2.82
CA ASP A 262 -2.04 3.18 -3.80
C ASP A 262 -3.52 3.35 -4.15
N SER A 263 -3.97 4.59 -4.36
CA SER A 263 -5.36 4.89 -4.67
C SER A 263 -5.81 4.39 -6.04
N MET A 264 -4.95 4.43 -7.04
CA MET A 264 -5.34 4.14 -8.42
C MET A 264 -4.68 2.89 -9.02
N TYR A 265 -3.68 2.30 -8.37
CA TYR A 265 -3.01 1.10 -8.87
C TYR A 265 -3.99 -0.03 -9.20
N GLY A 266 -4.86 -0.37 -8.26
CA GLY A 266 -5.87 -1.43 -8.46
C GLY A 266 -6.87 -1.08 -9.55
N ILE A 267 -7.25 0.18 -9.64
CA ILE A 267 -8.21 0.67 -10.64
C ILE A 267 -7.60 0.60 -12.03
N LEU A 268 -6.49 1.27 -12.24
CA LEU A 268 -5.91 1.44 -13.58
C LEU A 268 -5.26 0.17 -14.09
N PHE A 269 -4.50 -0.51 -13.25
CA PHE A 269 -3.66 -1.65 -13.64
C PHE A 269 -4.35 -3.01 -13.51
N ARG A 270 -5.40 -3.14 -12.68
CA ARG A 270 -6.06 -4.42 -12.37
C ARG A 270 -7.55 -4.46 -12.67
N ASP A 271 -8.14 -3.40 -13.21
CA ASP A 271 -9.57 -3.30 -13.51
C ASP A 271 -10.47 -3.49 -12.27
N ILE A 272 -9.98 -3.09 -11.10
CA ILE A 272 -10.78 -3.11 -9.87
C ILE A 272 -11.69 -1.87 -9.87
N ASN A 273 -12.91 -2.05 -9.45
CA ASN A 273 -13.90 -0.97 -9.40
C ASN A 273 -13.41 0.23 -8.56
N PRO A 274 -13.56 1.47 -9.03
CA PRO A 274 -13.11 2.66 -8.30
C PRO A 274 -13.77 2.83 -6.93
N ILE A 275 -15.07 2.60 -6.80
CA ILE A 275 -15.79 2.73 -5.52
C ILE A 275 -15.26 1.70 -4.53
N ARG A 276 -15.16 0.43 -4.95
CA ARG A 276 -14.58 -0.65 -4.15
C ARG A 276 -13.18 -0.24 -3.64
N THR A 277 -12.34 0.25 -4.53
CA THR A 277 -10.95 0.61 -4.20
C THR A 277 -10.89 1.75 -3.18
N PHE A 278 -11.66 2.82 -3.34
CA PHE A 278 -11.60 3.96 -2.42
C PHE A 278 -12.17 3.65 -1.04
N VAL A 279 -13.22 2.82 -0.96
CA VAL A 279 -13.78 2.34 0.32
C VAL A 279 -12.74 1.47 1.04
N ASP A 280 -12.18 0.48 0.35
CA ASP A 280 -11.17 -0.43 0.89
C ASP A 280 -9.91 0.32 1.33
N GLN A 281 -9.47 1.29 0.54
CA GLN A 281 -8.29 2.09 0.84
C GLN A 281 -8.45 2.95 2.08
N ARG A 282 -9.60 3.63 2.24
CA ARG A 282 -9.84 4.46 3.42
C ARG A 282 -9.70 3.64 4.70
N PHE A 283 -10.37 2.48 4.79
CA PHE A 283 -10.27 1.59 5.94
C PHE A 283 -8.84 1.09 6.16
N SER A 284 -8.17 0.65 5.10
CA SER A 284 -6.79 0.17 5.15
C SER A 284 -5.84 1.23 5.69
N ARG A 285 -5.98 2.47 5.24
CA ARG A 285 -5.15 3.60 5.68
C ARG A 285 -5.39 3.97 7.14
N GLN A 286 -6.62 3.87 7.63
CA GLN A 286 -6.91 4.04 9.07
C GLN A 286 -6.17 3.00 9.92
N VAL A 287 -6.15 1.74 9.47
CA VAL A 287 -5.37 0.68 10.12
C VAL A 287 -3.88 0.98 10.06
N HIS A 288 -3.36 1.39 8.90
CA HIS A 288 -1.94 1.74 8.72
C HIS A 288 -1.53 2.93 9.60
N ALA A 289 -2.37 3.96 9.70
CA ALA A 289 -2.14 5.10 10.59
C ALA A 289 -1.98 4.64 12.05
N ARG A 290 -2.92 3.82 12.53
CA ARG A 290 -2.87 3.26 13.88
C ARG A 290 -1.65 2.39 14.12
N ALA A 291 -1.35 1.51 13.17
CA ALA A 291 -0.21 0.59 13.24
C ALA A 291 1.15 1.28 13.03
N GLY A 292 1.18 2.55 12.59
CA GLY A 292 2.41 3.26 12.23
C GLY A 292 3.11 2.62 11.02
N ILE A 293 2.36 2.09 10.07
CA ILE A 293 2.86 1.49 8.83
C ILE A 293 3.04 2.60 7.79
N ILE A 294 4.17 2.58 7.09
CA ILE A 294 4.42 3.47 5.94
C ILE A 294 3.65 2.91 4.75
N ILE A 295 2.83 3.74 4.08
CA ILE A 295 2.26 3.36 2.79
C ILE A 295 3.29 3.60 1.69
N ASN A 296 3.41 2.63 0.79
CA ASN A 296 4.09 2.82 -0.49
C ASN A 296 3.03 2.99 -1.57
N THR A 297 3.19 3.98 -2.44
CA THR A 297 2.32 4.14 -3.59
C THR A 297 3.00 3.63 -4.85
N GLY A 298 2.25 3.40 -5.89
CA GLY A 298 2.71 2.76 -7.13
C GLY A 298 2.40 3.62 -8.36
N GLU A 299 2.55 4.94 -8.25
CA GLU A 299 2.28 5.90 -9.32
C GLU A 299 3.05 5.58 -10.60
N ASP A 300 4.23 4.99 -10.47
CA ASP A 300 5.01 4.47 -11.60
C ASP A 300 4.25 3.45 -12.47
N ASN A 301 3.30 2.70 -11.87
CA ASN A 301 2.51 1.72 -12.62
C ASN A 301 1.48 2.38 -13.56
N TYR A 302 1.14 3.65 -13.35
CA TYR A 302 0.25 4.37 -14.27
C TYR A 302 0.90 4.57 -15.62
N LEU A 303 2.21 4.67 -15.64
CA LEU A 303 3.02 4.85 -16.84
C LEU A 303 3.14 3.58 -17.70
N THR A 304 2.65 2.44 -17.23
CA THR A 304 2.44 1.29 -18.13
C THR A 304 1.25 1.52 -19.06
N THR A 305 0.41 2.52 -18.74
CA THR A 305 -0.79 2.89 -19.49
C THR A 305 -0.71 4.30 -20.08
N ALA A 306 0.39 5.03 -19.86
CA ALA A 306 0.64 6.37 -20.39
C ALA A 306 2.12 6.57 -20.71
N ASP A 307 2.48 7.66 -21.37
CA ASP A 307 3.86 8.05 -21.61
C ASP A 307 4.43 8.80 -20.41
N ALA A 308 5.58 8.33 -19.88
CA ALA A 308 6.20 8.92 -18.71
C ALA A 308 6.70 10.35 -18.94
N VAL A 309 7.16 10.63 -20.17
CA VAL A 309 7.74 11.93 -20.54
C VAL A 309 6.65 12.98 -20.70
N ASP A 310 5.60 12.66 -21.44
CA ASP A 310 4.53 13.61 -21.75
C ASP A 310 3.51 13.71 -20.60
N GLU A 311 3.25 12.61 -19.90
CA GLU A 311 2.19 12.49 -18.91
C GLU A 311 2.69 12.48 -17.45
N ALA A 312 3.94 12.89 -17.18
CA ALA A 312 4.51 12.91 -15.82
C ALA A 312 3.66 13.71 -14.80
N HIS A 313 2.94 14.73 -15.27
CA HIS A 313 2.04 15.53 -14.45
C HIS A 313 0.87 14.73 -13.86
N THR A 314 0.43 13.65 -14.52
CA THR A 314 -0.62 12.75 -13.98
C THR A 314 -0.14 12.04 -12.72
N VAL A 315 1.15 11.70 -12.67
CA VAL A 315 1.78 11.09 -11.49
C VAL A 315 1.88 12.09 -10.35
N THR A 316 2.27 13.34 -10.63
CA THR A 316 2.29 14.40 -9.61
C THR A 316 0.89 14.66 -9.04
N VAL A 317 -0.16 14.66 -9.88
CA VAL A 317 -1.55 14.75 -9.42
C VAL A 317 -1.92 13.56 -8.53
N SER A 318 -1.51 12.35 -8.92
CA SER A 318 -1.75 11.16 -8.11
C SER A 318 -1.03 11.23 -6.76
N GLN A 319 0.20 11.73 -6.70
CA GLN A 319 0.92 11.94 -5.44
C GLN A 319 0.17 12.90 -4.51
N LEU A 320 -0.32 14.03 -5.03
CA LEU A 320 -1.12 15.00 -4.26
C LEU A 320 -2.46 14.43 -3.77
N LEU A 321 -3.14 13.64 -4.60
CA LEU A 321 -4.36 12.92 -4.20
C LEU A 321 -4.07 11.86 -3.14
N ASN A 322 -2.96 11.12 -3.28
CA ASN A 322 -2.53 10.14 -2.29
C ASN A 322 -2.17 10.79 -0.95
N GLU A 323 -1.49 11.96 -0.95
CA GLU A 323 -1.23 12.78 0.24
C GLU A 323 -2.57 13.16 0.92
N TYR A 324 -3.51 13.71 0.16
CA TYR A 324 -4.82 14.11 0.67
C TYR A 324 -5.57 12.94 1.31
N PHE A 325 -5.76 11.83 0.59
CA PHE A 325 -6.45 10.64 1.11
C PHE A 325 -5.74 10.01 2.30
N ALA A 326 -4.43 10.12 2.39
CA ALA A 326 -3.66 9.61 3.52
C ALA A 326 -3.90 10.44 4.78
N HIS A 327 -3.85 11.76 4.67
CA HIS A 327 -4.14 12.67 5.78
C HIS A 327 -5.59 12.52 6.28
N GLU A 328 -6.56 12.40 5.37
CA GLU A 328 -7.96 12.13 5.72
C GLU A 328 -8.18 10.78 6.45
N ALA A 329 -7.28 9.85 6.29
CA ALA A 329 -7.28 8.58 7.01
C ALA A 329 -6.40 8.58 8.28
N GLY A 330 -5.74 9.72 8.60
CA GLY A 330 -4.95 9.90 9.80
C GLY A 330 -3.46 9.51 9.69
N LEU A 331 -2.92 9.30 8.47
CA LEU A 331 -1.49 9.11 8.29
C LEU A 331 -0.75 10.44 8.43
N ALA A 332 0.45 10.40 8.98
CA ALA A 332 1.36 11.53 9.02
C ALA A 332 2.33 11.51 7.84
N ASP A 333 2.96 12.64 7.52
CA ASP A 333 3.90 12.79 6.39
C ASP A 333 5.00 11.72 6.38
N TRP A 334 5.55 11.36 7.53
CA TRP A 334 6.58 10.33 7.64
C TRP A 334 6.09 8.91 7.24
N GLN A 335 4.78 8.71 7.08
CA GLN A 335 4.17 7.46 6.61
C GLN A 335 3.92 7.44 5.09
N LEU A 336 4.29 8.51 4.36
CA LEU A 336 3.99 8.68 2.95
C LEU A 336 5.18 8.28 2.07
N GLY A 337 5.30 7.00 1.76
CA GLY A 337 6.23 6.49 0.76
C GLY A 337 5.65 6.67 -0.64
N LEU A 338 5.40 7.93 -1.04
CA LEU A 338 4.86 8.24 -2.36
C LEU A 338 5.83 7.80 -3.46
N GLY A 339 5.30 7.15 -4.47
CA GLY A 339 6.04 6.72 -5.64
C GLY A 339 6.20 7.86 -6.66
N HIS A 340 6.78 7.54 -7.82
CA HIS A 340 7.14 8.51 -8.86
C HIS A 340 6.84 7.99 -10.26
N ALA A 341 7.03 8.84 -11.26
CA ALA A 341 7.19 8.44 -12.64
C ALA A 341 8.65 8.07 -12.90
N PHE A 342 8.91 6.92 -13.50
CA PHE A 342 10.26 6.61 -13.99
C PHE A 342 10.40 7.11 -15.43
N GLU A 343 11.20 8.14 -15.60
CA GLU A 343 11.43 8.79 -16.89
C GLU A 343 12.76 8.37 -17.54
N ILE A 344 13.58 7.57 -16.83
CA ILE A 344 14.79 6.96 -17.41
C ILE A 344 14.36 5.93 -18.44
N ASN A 345 14.40 6.35 -19.70
CA ASN A 345 14.06 5.54 -20.85
C ASN A 345 15.28 5.50 -21.80
N PRO A 346 15.83 4.30 -22.11
CA PRO A 346 17.00 4.18 -23.00
C PRO A 346 16.80 4.75 -24.41
N ASP A 347 15.55 4.84 -24.85
CA ASP A 347 15.20 5.30 -26.20
C ASP A 347 14.89 6.80 -26.25
N VAL A 348 14.88 7.48 -25.08
CA VAL A 348 14.65 8.93 -24.99
C VAL A 348 15.95 9.65 -24.63
N PRO A 349 16.46 10.52 -25.50
CA PRO A 349 17.63 11.33 -25.20
C PRO A 349 17.42 12.15 -23.92
N GLU A 350 18.47 12.30 -23.13
CA GLU A 350 18.47 13.11 -21.91
C GLU A 350 17.46 12.66 -20.80
N SER A 351 16.93 11.44 -20.88
CA SER A 351 15.91 10.94 -19.93
C SER A 351 16.37 11.00 -18.46
N LEU A 352 17.66 10.93 -18.18
CA LEU A 352 18.20 11.16 -16.83
C LEU A 352 17.89 12.57 -16.30
N ARG A 353 17.87 13.59 -17.16
CA ARG A 353 17.52 14.97 -16.73
C ARG A 353 16.04 15.11 -16.40
N LEU A 354 15.18 14.35 -17.11
CA LEU A 354 13.74 14.27 -16.84
C LEU A 354 13.50 13.64 -15.45
N GLU A 355 14.14 12.49 -15.20
CA GLU A 355 14.06 11.79 -13.91
C GLU A 355 14.55 12.66 -12.75
N LEU A 356 15.68 13.34 -12.89
CA LEU A 356 16.20 14.28 -11.89
C LEU A 356 15.22 15.43 -11.61
N ALA A 357 14.57 15.97 -12.65
CA ALA A 357 13.60 17.04 -12.50
C ALA A 357 12.38 16.57 -11.68
N HIS A 358 11.84 15.39 -12.00
CA HIS A 358 10.69 14.83 -11.27
C HIS A 358 11.07 14.44 -9.82
N ALA A 359 12.24 13.84 -9.63
CA ALA A 359 12.71 13.45 -8.31
C ALA A 359 12.89 14.64 -7.36
N LEU A 360 13.45 15.74 -7.86
CA LEU A 360 13.55 17.00 -7.11
C LEU A 360 12.18 17.64 -6.88
N LEU A 361 11.30 17.64 -7.88
CA LEU A 361 9.93 18.14 -7.74
C LEU A 361 9.19 17.42 -6.61
N ALA A 362 9.18 16.10 -6.63
CA ALA A 362 8.54 15.30 -5.58
C ALA A 362 9.17 15.58 -4.22
N ARG A 363 10.51 15.69 -4.13
CA ARG A 363 11.19 15.99 -2.86
C ARG A 363 10.86 17.38 -2.30
N GLU A 364 10.63 18.39 -3.15
CA GLU A 364 10.24 19.73 -2.69
C GLU A 364 8.74 19.84 -2.39
N LEU A 365 7.90 19.09 -3.10
CA LEU A 365 6.48 19.01 -2.79
C LEU A 365 6.22 18.28 -1.45
N PHE A 366 6.95 17.21 -1.17
CA PHE A 366 6.74 16.36 0.00
C PHE A 366 8.00 16.25 0.88
N PRO A 367 8.42 17.35 1.54
CA PRO A 367 9.73 17.43 2.19
C PRO A 367 9.91 16.45 3.35
N ASP A 368 8.84 16.12 4.08
CA ASP A 368 8.86 15.27 5.27
C ASP A 368 8.45 13.81 4.97
N ALA A 369 8.02 13.54 3.75
CA ALA A 369 7.69 12.19 3.29
C ALA A 369 8.96 11.38 2.96
N PRO A 370 9.01 10.08 3.28
CA PRO A 370 10.15 9.24 2.91
C PRO A 370 10.34 9.13 1.40
N LEU A 371 9.29 9.17 0.62
CA LEU A 371 9.23 8.93 -0.82
C LEU A 371 9.89 7.60 -1.23
N LYS A 372 9.22 6.83 -2.06
CA LYS A 372 9.72 5.56 -2.58
C LYS A 372 10.08 5.70 -4.04
N TRP A 373 11.37 5.57 -4.36
CA TRP A 373 11.85 5.57 -5.74
C TRP A 373 11.97 4.14 -6.27
N MET A 374 11.50 3.89 -7.49
CA MET A 374 11.47 2.57 -8.11
C MET A 374 12.29 2.54 -9.39
N PRO A 375 12.93 1.40 -9.72
CA PRO A 375 13.74 1.26 -10.95
C PRO A 375 12.87 1.25 -12.20
N PRO A 376 13.45 1.54 -13.38
CA PRO A 376 12.72 1.57 -14.65
C PRO A 376 12.45 0.15 -15.19
N THR A 377 11.72 -0.67 -14.44
CA THR A 377 11.42 -2.08 -14.72
C THR A 377 10.83 -2.30 -16.11
N LYS A 378 10.03 -1.35 -16.61
CA LYS A 378 9.45 -1.38 -17.97
C LYS A 378 10.49 -1.54 -19.08
N HIS A 379 11.72 -1.06 -18.87
CA HIS A 379 12.80 -1.07 -19.85
C HIS A 379 13.81 -2.20 -19.65
N MET A 380 13.57 -3.10 -18.69
CA MET A 380 14.40 -4.30 -18.49
C MET A 380 14.10 -5.34 -19.58
N THR A 381 15.15 -5.84 -20.22
CA THR A 381 15.03 -6.76 -21.36
C THR A 381 15.65 -8.13 -21.10
N GLY A 382 16.24 -8.34 -19.90
CA GLY A 382 17.04 -9.53 -19.59
C GLY A 382 18.51 -9.41 -20.00
N ASP A 383 18.91 -8.35 -20.69
CA ASP A 383 20.32 -7.99 -20.86
C ASP A 383 20.86 -7.48 -19.52
N VAL A 384 21.69 -8.30 -18.88
CA VAL A 384 22.20 -8.04 -17.51
C VAL A 384 23.10 -6.81 -17.45
N PHE A 385 23.86 -6.51 -18.49
CA PHE A 385 24.74 -5.33 -18.54
C PHE A 385 23.93 -4.05 -18.67
N ARG A 386 22.96 -4.05 -19.60
CA ARG A 386 22.04 -2.92 -19.78
C ARG A 386 21.19 -2.69 -18.55
N GLY A 387 20.63 -3.75 -17.96
CA GLY A 387 19.83 -3.67 -16.74
C GLY A 387 20.63 -3.12 -15.55
N ASN A 388 21.86 -3.63 -15.34
CA ASN A 388 22.72 -3.14 -14.25
C ASN A 388 23.12 -1.65 -14.45
N LEU A 389 23.30 -1.19 -15.69
CA LEU A 389 23.59 0.22 -15.99
C LEU A 389 22.37 1.10 -15.70
N LEU A 390 21.17 0.69 -16.12
CA LEU A 390 19.92 1.39 -15.83
C LEU A 390 19.68 1.52 -14.32
N ASP A 391 19.87 0.44 -13.58
CA ASP A 391 19.78 0.44 -12.11
C ASP A 391 20.82 1.38 -11.48
N GLY A 392 22.03 1.43 -12.01
CA GLY A 392 23.08 2.35 -11.55
C GLY A 392 22.70 3.82 -11.72
N PHE A 393 22.18 4.22 -12.88
CA PHE A 393 21.67 5.58 -13.10
C PHE A 393 20.48 5.89 -12.19
N PHE A 394 19.57 4.96 -12.04
CA PHE A 394 18.43 5.13 -11.17
C PHE A 394 18.85 5.29 -9.68
N ASN A 395 19.76 4.46 -9.20
CA ASN A 395 20.31 4.55 -7.85
C ASN A 395 21.02 5.89 -7.63
N LEU A 396 21.69 6.42 -8.65
CA LEU A 396 22.34 7.73 -8.61
C LEU A 396 21.32 8.86 -8.46
N VAL A 397 20.18 8.80 -9.16
CA VAL A 397 19.10 9.77 -8.99
C VAL A 397 18.60 9.77 -7.54
N GLY A 398 18.35 8.60 -6.96
CA GLY A 398 17.94 8.47 -5.58
C GLY A 398 18.93 9.09 -4.60
N ALA A 399 20.23 8.90 -4.83
CA ALA A 399 21.30 9.49 -4.02
C ALA A 399 21.33 11.03 -4.15
N LEU A 400 21.30 11.57 -5.37
CA LEU A 400 21.42 13.02 -5.63
C LEU A 400 20.21 13.82 -5.16
N THR A 401 19.01 13.22 -5.17
CA THR A 401 17.75 13.92 -4.88
C THR A 401 17.23 13.66 -3.48
N GLY A 402 17.88 12.76 -2.71
CA GLY A 402 17.57 12.51 -1.32
C GLY A 402 16.27 11.79 -1.10
N GLN A 403 15.99 10.78 -1.89
CA GLN A 403 14.86 9.90 -1.68
C GLN A 403 15.02 9.08 -0.38
N GLY A 404 13.93 8.76 0.30
CA GLY A 404 14.00 8.07 1.58
C GLY A 404 14.01 6.55 1.47
N ILE A 405 13.37 6.01 0.42
CA ILE A 405 13.26 4.58 0.15
C ILE A 405 13.66 4.34 -1.31
N LEU A 406 14.58 3.43 -1.54
CA LEU A 406 15.06 3.07 -2.86
C LEU A 406 14.77 1.59 -3.10
N LEU A 407 13.75 1.29 -3.91
CA LEU A 407 13.52 -0.06 -4.39
C LEU A 407 14.61 -0.41 -5.40
N VAL A 408 15.36 -1.44 -5.08
CA VAL A 408 16.51 -1.84 -5.89
C VAL A 408 16.03 -2.67 -7.08
N GLY A 409 16.38 -2.23 -8.29
CA GLY A 409 16.15 -2.97 -9.51
C GLY A 409 17.06 -4.17 -9.63
N MET A 410 16.56 -5.21 -10.27
CA MET A 410 17.32 -6.41 -10.61
C MET A 410 17.29 -6.60 -12.13
N MET A 411 18.42 -6.91 -12.73
CA MET A 411 18.61 -6.92 -14.20
C MET A 411 17.64 -7.86 -14.92
N THR A 412 17.14 -8.87 -14.24
CA THR A 412 16.23 -9.89 -14.81
C THR A 412 14.78 -9.73 -14.37
N GLU A 413 14.47 -8.79 -13.48
CA GLU A 413 13.07 -8.54 -13.08
C GLU A 413 12.23 -8.16 -14.30
N ALA A 414 10.93 -8.36 -14.26
CA ALA A 414 10.01 -8.25 -15.39
C ALA A 414 10.18 -9.31 -16.50
N VAL A 415 11.28 -10.05 -16.56
CA VAL A 415 11.51 -11.14 -17.51
C VAL A 415 11.35 -12.50 -16.83
N VAL A 416 11.99 -12.65 -15.68
CA VAL A 416 11.93 -13.87 -14.83
C VAL A 416 11.86 -13.49 -13.36
N THR A 417 11.52 -14.44 -12.49
CA THR A 417 11.72 -14.26 -11.05
C THR A 417 13.22 -14.18 -10.78
N PRO A 418 13.73 -13.07 -10.20
CA PRO A 418 15.17 -12.88 -10.00
C PRO A 418 15.80 -13.98 -9.13
N TRP A 419 16.94 -14.42 -9.55
CA TRP A 419 17.75 -15.38 -8.80
C TRP A 419 18.49 -14.73 -7.63
N LEU A 420 19.05 -15.54 -6.75
CA LEU A 420 19.85 -15.06 -5.62
C LEU A 420 21.06 -14.21 -6.09
N SER A 421 21.71 -14.63 -7.20
CA SER A 421 22.80 -13.88 -7.84
C SER A 421 22.38 -12.48 -8.30
N ASP A 422 21.20 -12.35 -8.89
CA ASP A 422 20.71 -11.07 -9.38
C ASP A 422 20.47 -10.09 -8.23
N ARG A 423 19.94 -10.59 -7.11
CA ARG A 423 19.76 -9.80 -5.88
C ARG A 423 21.10 -9.35 -5.29
N ASP A 424 22.10 -10.22 -5.27
CA ASP A 424 23.42 -9.87 -4.76
C ASP A 424 24.11 -8.80 -5.62
N ILE A 425 24.08 -8.95 -6.96
CA ILE A 425 24.62 -7.96 -7.89
C ILE A 425 23.88 -6.62 -7.75
N ALA A 426 22.57 -6.63 -7.64
CA ALA A 426 21.78 -5.41 -7.45
C ALA A 426 22.14 -4.69 -6.14
N LEU A 427 22.35 -5.44 -5.04
CA LEU A 427 22.80 -4.88 -3.77
C LEU A 427 24.24 -4.34 -3.85
N GLN A 428 25.13 -4.98 -4.58
CA GLN A 428 26.48 -4.46 -4.85
C GLN A 428 26.41 -3.15 -5.65
N ASN A 429 25.58 -3.09 -6.69
CA ASN A 429 25.37 -1.89 -7.52
C ASN A 429 24.90 -0.70 -6.65
N VAL A 430 23.79 -0.85 -5.93
CA VAL A 430 23.23 0.25 -5.14
C VAL A 430 24.19 0.71 -4.04
N ARG A 431 24.88 -0.21 -3.37
CA ARG A 431 25.87 0.13 -2.34
C ARG A 431 27.07 0.87 -2.92
N TYR A 432 27.55 0.45 -4.08
CA TYR A 432 28.64 1.13 -4.79
C TYR A 432 28.22 2.56 -5.14
N VAL A 433 27.05 2.73 -5.78
CA VAL A 433 26.56 4.05 -6.20
C VAL A 433 26.35 4.96 -4.99
N LEU A 434 25.68 4.50 -3.93
CA LEU A 434 25.47 5.31 -2.73
C LEU A 434 26.80 5.67 -2.03
N GLY A 435 27.78 4.77 -2.04
CA GLY A 435 29.12 5.05 -1.51
C GLY A 435 29.90 6.05 -2.36
N ALA A 436 29.87 5.88 -3.69
CA ALA A 436 30.57 6.76 -4.61
C ALA A 436 29.97 8.15 -4.73
N ALA A 437 28.63 8.27 -4.58
CA ALA A 437 27.89 9.54 -4.62
C ALA A 437 27.75 10.22 -3.24
N GLY A 438 28.42 9.71 -2.21
CA GLY A 438 28.37 10.27 -0.85
C GLY A 438 28.76 11.77 -0.85
N GLY A 439 27.90 12.62 -0.28
CA GLY A 439 28.09 14.08 -0.25
C GLY A 439 27.72 14.81 -1.55
N LEU A 440 27.63 14.13 -2.68
CA LEU A 440 27.33 14.77 -3.98
C LEU A 440 25.94 15.42 -4.02
N ARG A 441 25.04 14.99 -3.16
CA ARG A 441 23.72 15.62 -3.01
C ARG A 441 23.81 17.10 -2.61
N GLU A 442 24.74 17.44 -1.74
CA GLU A 442 24.96 18.81 -1.27
C GLU A 442 25.54 19.68 -2.40
N ASP A 443 26.41 19.11 -3.23
CA ASP A 443 27.06 19.79 -4.35
C ASP A 443 26.19 19.85 -5.61
N PHE A 444 25.20 18.94 -5.73
CA PHE A 444 24.30 18.91 -6.89
C PHE A 444 23.22 19.99 -6.74
N VAL A 445 23.36 21.07 -7.52
CA VAL A 445 22.37 22.15 -7.60
C VAL A 445 22.04 22.37 -9.08
N PRO A 446 20.76 22.22 -9.49
CA PRO A 446 20.35 22.56 -10.86
C PRO A 446 20.65 24.02 -11.18
N ALA A 447 21.11 24.28 -12.39
CA ALA A 447 21.32 25.64 -12.86
C ALA A 447 20.00 26.42 -12.82
N SER A 448 20.04 27.64 -12.30
CA SER A 448 18.89 28.54 -12.29
C SER A 448 18.45 28.84 -13.73
N GLY A 449 17.15 28.68 -14.00
CA GLY A 449 16.60 28.75 -15.36
C GLY A 449 17.04 27.62 -16.28
N GLY A 450 17.74 26.59 -15.78
CA GLY A 450 18.18 25.43 -16.54
C GLY A 450 17.05 24.44 -16.77
N PHE A 451 17.33 23.43 -17.60
CA PHE A 451 16.34 22.43 -18.04
C PHE A 451 15.63 21.72 -16.88
N ILE A 452 16.36 21.26 -15.85
CA ILE A 452 15.79 20.54 -14.71
C ILE A 452 14.77 21.41 -13.97
N GLN A 453 15.10 22.67 -13.71
CA GLN A 453 14.18 23.60 -13.07
C GLN A 453 12.98 23.92 -13.93
N GLN A 454 13.19 24.22 -15.22
CA GLN A 454 12.10 24.50 -16.18
C GLN A 454 11.14 23.32 -16.30
N ARG A 455 11.66 22.08 -16.39
CA ARG A 455 10.87 20.85 -16.47
C ARG A 455 10.03 20.65 -15.22
N ALA A 456 10.61 20.78 -14.03
CA ALA A 456 9.89 20.66 -12.77
C ALA A 456 8.74 21.66 -12.65
N HIS A 457 8.98 22.93 -13.02
CA HIS A 457 7.95 23.96 -13.05
C HIS A 457 6.86 23.68 -14.09
N GLN A 458 7.23 23.15 -15.25
CA GLN A 458 6.26 22.73 -16.27
C GLN A 458 5.35 21.62 -15.73
N VAL A 459 5.93 20.55 -15.18
CA VAL A 459 5.16 19.43 -14.63
C VAL A 459 4.20 19.91 -13.53
N LEU A 460 4.65 20.80 -12.63
CA LEU A 460 3.79 21.36 -11.59
C LEU A 460 2.63 22.18 -12.17
N ARG A 461 2.89 23.05 -13.16
CA ARG A 461 1.81 23.81 -13.83
C ARG A 461 0.79 22.88 -14.50
N SER A 462 1.26 21.90 -15.27
CA SER A 462 0.38 20.93 -15.93
C SER A 462 -0.42 20.08 -14.92
N ALA A 463 0.17 19.79 -13.75
CA ALA A 463 -0.54 19.12 -12.66
C ALA A 463 -1.67 19.99 -12.09
N VAL A 464 -1.45 21.29 -11.91
CA VAL A 464 -2.50 22.23 -11.49
C VAL A 464 -3.61 22.33 -12.52
N GLU A 465 -3.28 22.49 -13.80
CA GLU A 465 -4.26 22.52 -14.91
C GLU A 465 -5.09 21.23 -14.97
N LEU A 466 -4.45 20.08 -14.75
CA LEU A 466 -5.16 18.79 -14.68
C LEU A 466 -6.11 18.73 -13.48
N LEU A 467 -5.65 19.16 -12.30
CA LEU A 467 -6.50 19.18 -11.10
C LEU A 467 -7.68 20.14 -11.24
N GLU A 468 -7.53 21.26 -11.94
CA GLU A 468 -8.65 22.16 -12.25
C GLU A 468 -9.71 21.45 -13.09
N ARG A 469 -9.30 20.78 -14.18
CA ARG A 469 -10.19 19.98 -15.02
C ARG A 469 -10.88 18.84 -14.25
N VAL A 470 -10.13 18.11 -13.42
CA VAL A 470 -10.69 17.06 -12.56
C VAL A 470 -11.71 17.63 -11.57
N GLY A 471 -11.45 18.82 -11.03
CA GLY A 471 -12.37 19.50 -10.12
C GLY A 471 -13.69 19.97 -10.75
N GLU A 472 -13.71 20.16 -12.07
CA GLU A 472 -14.92 20.53 -12.82
C GLU A 472 -15.86 19.34 -13.07
N GLN A 473 -15.32 18.15 -13.27
CA GLN A 473 -16.10 16.96 -13.66
C GLN A 473 -16.26 15.89 -12.58
N SER A 474 -15.46 15.83 -11.61
CA SER A 474 -15.24 14.86 -10.53
C SER A 474 -14.08 13.87 -10.80
N LEU A 475 -13.45 13.41 -9.72
CA LEU A 475 -12.35 12.44 -9.82
C LEU A 475 -12.83 11.09 -10.41
N LEU A 476 -14.02 10.62 -10.05
CA LEU A 476 -14.56 9.36 -10.59
C LEU A 476 -14.83 9.44 -12.09
N THR A 477 -15.34 10.57 -12.56
CA THR A 477 -15.55 10.82 -13.99
C THR A 477 -14.21 10.86 -14.73
N ALA A 478 -13.24 11.59 -14.20
CA ALA A 478 -11.90 11.68 -14.79
C ALA A 478 -11.22 10.30 -14.91
N ILE A 479 -11.32 9.45 -13.89
CA ILE A 479 -10.83 8.06 -13.93
C ILE A 479 -11.61 7.26 -15.00
N GLY A 480 -12.93 7.43 -15.05
CA GLY A 480 -13.82 6.78 -16.01
C GLY A 480 -13.49 7.11 -17.46
N GLU A 481 -13.05 8.31 -17.72
CA GLU A 481 -12.67 8.81 -19.05
C GLU A 481 -11.22 8.48 -19.45
N GLY A 482 -10.39 7.99 -18.52
CA GLY A 482 -9.01 7.63 -18.78
C GLY A 482 -8.01 8.78 -18.63
N THR A 483 -8.33 9.77 -17.80
CA THR A 483 -7.48 10.96 -17.58
C THR A 483 -6.09 10.63 -16.99
N PHE A 484 -5.98 9.55 -16.21
CA PHE A 484 -4.73 9.12 -15.56
C PHE A 484 -3.98 8.02 -16.32
N GLY A 485 -4.39 7.71 -17.53
CA GLY A 485 -3.82 6.68 -18.40
C GLY A 485 -4.78 6.41 -19.55
N ILE A 486 -4.38 5.60 -20.52
CA ILE A 486 -5.23 5.27 -21.67
C ILE A 486 -6.42 4.36 -21.32
N MET A 487 -6.43 3.81 -20.08
CA MET A 487 -7.44 2.86 -19.62
C MET A 487 -8.62 3.59 -19.00
N LYS A 488 -9.81 3.37 -19.54
CA LYS A 488 -11.07 3.90 -18.99
C LYS A 488 -11.61 2.98 -17.91
N ARG A 489 -11.91 3.55 -16.72
CA ARG A 489 -12.35 2.80 -15.55
C ARG A 489 -13.58 3.45 -14.91
N PRO A 490 -14.77 3.32 -15.52
CA PRO A 490 -15.99 3.92 -14.97
C PRO A 490 -16.41 3.24 -13.66
N ALA A 491 -17.08 4.02 -12.81
CA ALA A 491 -17.46 3.61 -11.46
C ALA A 491 -18.61 2.59 -11.40
N ASP A 492 -19.38 2.45 -12.48
CA ASP A 492 -20.52 1.54 -12.58
C ASP A 492 -20.17 0.11 -12.99
N ARG A 493 -18.89 -0.21 -13.16
CA ARG A 493 -18.37 -1.53 -13.52
C ARG A 493 -16.96 -1.74 -13.01
N GLY A 494 -16.41 -2.91 -13.26
CA GLY A 494 -15.09 -3.32 -12.78
C GLY A 494 -15.19 -4.40 -11.71
N ARG A 495 -14.07 -5.06 -11.44
CA ARG A 495 -14.00 -6.20 -10.51
C ARG A 495 -14.32 -5.78 -9.09
N GLY A 496 -15.14 -6.58 -8.40
CA GLY A 496 -15.48 -6.40 -6.99
C GLY A 496 -16.55 -5.34 -6.72
N LEU A 497 -17.20 -4.78 -7.76
CA LEU A 497 -18.34 -3.88 -7.57
C LEU A 497 -19.50 -4.56 -6.83
N ASP A 498 -19.74 -5.84 -7.09
CA ASP A 498 -20.76 -6.67 -6.44
C ASP A 498 -20.53 -6.85 -4.93
N GLY A 499 -19.29 -6.65 -4.48
CA GLY A 499 -18.93 -6.66 -3.06
C GLY A 499 -19.03 -5.30 -2.37
N VAL A 500 -19.62 -4.27 -2.99
CA VAL A 500 -19.83 -2.94 -2.41
C VAL A 500 -21.27 -2.79 -1.94
N ALA A 501 -21.45 -2.27 -0.73
CA ALA A 501 -22.76 -1.96 -0.18
C ALA A 501 -22.82 -0.53 0.39
N ARG A 502 -23.93 0.16 0.16
CA ARG A 502 -24.21 1.44 0.80
C ARG A 502 -24.62 1.21 2.25
N HIS A 503 -24.19 2.09 3.15
CA HIS A 503 -24.61 2.03 4.55
C HIS A 503 -26.13 2.25 4.68
N GLU A 504 -26.76 1.43 5.49
CA GLU A 504 -28.11 1.65 5.99
C GLU A 504 -28.08 2.44 7.29
N GLY A 505 -29.24 2.94 7.74
CA GLY A 505 -29.29 3.91 8.85
C GLY A 505 -28.78 3.38 10.21
N ASP A 506 -28.63 2.07 10.37
CA ASP A 506 -28.13 1.40 11.56
C ASP A 506 -26.75 0.75 11.38
N TYR A 507 -26.07 1.02 10.24
CA TYR A 507 -24.72 0.52 9.97
C TYR A 507 -23.80 0.71 11.16
N TYR A 508 -23.07 -0.35 11.52
CA TYR A 508 -22.16 -0.33 12.63
C TYR A 508 -20.86 -1.09 12.35
N ASN A 509 -19.77 -0.34 12.28
CA ASN A 509 -18.41 -0.88 12.19
C ASN A 509 -17.60 -0.46 13.42
N PRO A 510 -17.35 -1.36 14.39
CA PRO A 510 -16.61 -1.04 15.60
C PRO A 510 -15.14 -0.71 15.36
N ALA A 511 -14.54 -1.22 14.28
CA ALA A 511 -13.15 -0.92 13.95
C ALA A 511 -12.98 0.54 13.54
N VAL A 512 -13.82 1.05 12.63
CA VAL A 512 -13.79 2.46 12.21
C VAL A 512 -13.96 3.38 13.41
N GLN A 513 -14.94 3.10 14.29
CA GLN A 513 -15.16 3.92 15.49
C GLN A 513 -13.95 3.97 16.43
N ILE A 514 -13.23 2.84 16.58
CA ILE A 514 -12.06 2.77 17.45
C ILE A 514 -10.86 3.45 16.80
N LEU A 515 -10.69 3.30 15.47
CA LEU A 515 -9.58 3.89 14.73
C LEU A 515 -9.72 5.42 14.63
N GLU A 516 -10.93 5.94 14.41
CA GLU A 516 -11.21 7.38 14.35
C GLU A 516 -11.17 8.05 15.73
N GLY A 517 -11.63 7.39 16.78
CA GLY A 517 -11.63 7.94 18.15
C GLY A 517 -10.25 8.06 18.79
N ALA A 518 -9.19 7.64 18.13
CA ALA A 518 -7.82 7.78 18.61
C ALA A 518 -7.15 9.11 18.24
N GLY A 519 -7.83 9.94 17.44
CA GLY A 519 -7.36 11.27 17.01
C GLY A 519 -8.03 12.45 17.72
N SER A 520 -8.88 12.20 18.73
CA SER A 520 -9.53 13.23 19.54
C SER A 520 -8.97 13.27 20.96
#